data_42bfe0834d3172a7105e32a7664c675d
#
_entry.id   42bfe0834d3172a7105e32a7664c675d
#
_cell.length_a   1.000
_cell.length_b   1.000
_cell.length_c   1.000
_cell.angle_alpha   90.00
_cell.angle_beta   90.00
_cell.angle_gamma   90.00
#
_symmetry.space_group_name_H-M   'P 1'
#
loop_
_entity.id
_entity.type
_entity.pdbx_description
1 polymer ?
#
loop_
_entity_poly.entity_id
_entity_poly.type
_entity_poly.pdbx_seq_one_letter_code
_entity_poly.pdbx_strand_id
1 'polypeptide(L)'
;VTLERPLPRFVEVRRLARNPLGFYFRVPTHYRKLGCEMPNEPLGTSYEVACGDDGKGGRAATLNALFDDWNDRRKGQPIEQGKIARYGTIDWLFRQYKTEKAYTEKVSSRSRPDYERIMQMIRDTVGKSGRRIGERQIGEVTPRAADKIYDRIINGPNGLRLRQGEKVVGLCRKVWRIMRRLHPDLFDRKHPNPWDDFTLKSRTKTKKHAVTRDEVYRFAWGCIKHGRPEPAAVAVICFEWLQRPENVVAGFLTWPDYRSKNWPHAVRIEHHKNKTLVWHPLEEIVDGEMLKFYAEAEDVLGHLPKLGIPMIMRRIERGEHKGEAKVWSYPGMEKVVQQMRKKIDGVSELFTLDACRHGGMTELEEAELTDGQGRALSGHKTAQAYRGYAKETMQRALAATRKRHAHLLAQKQFEQQDTAAAVVQDQTSGDGVARQSAS
;
A
#
# COMPACT_ATOMS: atom_id res chain seq x y z
N VAL A 1 -29.93 32.21 28.89
CA VAL A 1 -28.49 31.88 28.97
C VAL A 1 -27.87 32.29 27.67
N THR A 2 -27.04 33.30 27.63
CA THR A 2 -26.33 33.76 26.45
C THR A 2 -25.04 32.93 26.33
N LEU A 3 -24.87 32.18 25.26
CA LEU A 3 -23.62 31.52 24.94
C LEU A 3 -22.81 32.40 23.99
N GLU A 4 -21.52 32.50 24.19
CA GLU A 4 -20.59 33.23 23.28
C GLU A 4 -20.39 32.50 21.94
N ARG A 5 -20.85 31.24 21.87
CA ARG A 5 -20.73 30.38 20.65
C ARG A 5 -22.06 30.33 19.89
N PRO A 6 -22.04 30.28 18.53
CA PRO A 6 -23.25 30.25 17.73
C PRO A 6 -24.02 28.94 17.95
N LEU A 7 -25.35 29.04 18.01
CA LEU A 7 -26.23 27.89 18.12
C LEU A 7 -26.83 27.55 16.75
N PRO A 8 -26.88 26.26 16.37
CA PRO A 8 -27.61 25.83 15.21
C PRO A 8 -29.10 26.15 15.28
N ARG A 9 -29.75 26.17 14.12
CA ARG A 9 -31.21 26.34 14.04
C ARG A 9 -31.91 25.27 14.90
N PHE A 10 -32.95 25.70 15.65
CA PHE A 10 -33.76 24.87 16.53
C PHE A 10 -33.04 24.29 17.76
N VAL A 11 -31.86 24.77 18.11
CA VAL A 11 -31.17 24.38 19.33
C VAL A 11 -31.48 25.44 20.42
N GLU A 12 -32.00 24.96 21.57
CA GLU A 12 -32.21 25.73 22.77
C GLU A 12 -31.22 25.27 23.85
N VAL A 13 -30.76 26.21 24.68
CA VAL A 13 -29.89 25.94 25.84
C VAL A 13 -30.67 26.15 27.13
N ARG A 14 -30.58 25.19 28.03
CA ARG A 14 -31.23 25.26 29.35
C ARG A 14 -30.23 24.89 30.44
N ARG A 15 -30.36 25.55 31.61
CA ARG A 15 -29.64 25.12 32.79
C ARG A 15 -30.33 23.91 33.42
N LEU A 16 -29.58 22.87 33.69
CA LEU A 16 -30.04 21.67 34.38
C LEU A 16 -29.98 21.88 35.91
N ALA A 17 -30.69 21.06 36.67
CA ALA A 17 -30.80 21.17 38.14
C ALA A 17 -29.45 21.16 38.89
N ARG A 18 -28.38 20.60 38.29
CA ARG A 18 -27.02 20.57 38.83
C ARG A 18 -26.08 21.60 38.16
N ASN A 19 -26.62 22.64 37.54
CA ASN A 19 -25.92 23.76 36.90
C ASN A 19 -25.17 23.52 35.57
N PRO A 20 -24.97 22.34 34.96
CA PRO A 20 -24.46 22.26 33.61
C PRO A 20 -25.48 22.80 32.61
N LEU A 21 -24.99 23.29 31.47
CA LEU A 21 -25.82 23.64 30.32
C LEU A 21 -26.23 22.41 29.57
N GLY A 22 -27.52 22.25 29.27
CA GLY A 22 -28.06 21.20 28.43
C GLY A 22 -28.55 21.77 27.09
N PHE A 23 -28.22 21.12 26.02
CA PHE A 23 -28.63 21.45 24.65
C PHE A 23 -29.84 20.59 24.25
N TYR A 24 -30.84 21.23 23.62
CA TYR A 24 -32.10 20.61 23.26
C TYR A 24 -32.46 20.99 21.82
N PHE A 25 -32.82 20.03 20.99
CA PHE A 25 -33.42 20.30 19.69
C PHE A 25 -34.93 20.45 19.83
N ARG A 26 -35.47 21.57 19.37
CA ARG A 26 -36.88 21.82 19.45
C ARG A 26 -37.44 22.44 18.19
N VAL A 27 -38.26 21.67 17.47
CA VAL A 27 -38.97 22.18 16.29
C VAL A 27 -40.05 23.17 16.73
N PRO A 28 -40.11 24.39 16.18
CA PRO A 28 -41.12 25.40 16.50
C PRO A 28 -42.56 24.88 16.27
N THR A 29 -43.46 25.34 17.13
CA THR A 29 -44.86 24.89 17.18
C THR A 29 -45.61 25.07 15.84
N HIS A 30 -45.27 26.12 15.09
CA HIS A 30 -45.95 26.33 13.79
C HIS A 30 -45.66 25.24 12.76
N TYR A 31 -44.44 24.63 12.75
CA TYR A 31 -44.14 23.51 11.89
C TYR A 31 -44.85 22.23 12.34
N ARG A 32 -45.08 22.07 13.66
CA ARG A 32 -45.89 20.97 14.18
C ARG A 32 -47.30 21.04 13.72
N LYS A 33 -47.91 22.25 13.70
CA LYS A 33 -49.23 22.46 13.11
C LYS A 33 -49.31 22.15 11.60
N LEU A 34 -48.15 22.15 10.93
CA LEU A 34 -48.06 21.78 9.50
C LEU A 34 -47.74 20.28 9.30
N GLY A 35 -47.82 19.45 10.37
CA GLY A 35 -47.64 17.99 10.31
C GLY A 35 -46.19 17.52 10.54
N CYS A 36 -45.32 18.35 11.12
CA CYS A 36 -43.99 17.89 11.48
C CYS A 36 -44.02 17.03 12.75
N GLU A 37 -43.80 15.72 12.62
CA GLU A 37 -43.81 14.76 13.73
C GLU A 37 -42.44 14.56 14.38
N MET A 38 -41.42 15.31 13.97
CA MET A 38 -40.07 15.16 14.52
C MET A 38 -40.06 15.39 16.03
N PRO A 39 -39.48 14.46 16.84
CA PRO A 39 -39.45 14.61 18.29
C PRO A 39 -38.56 15.78 18.71
N ASN A 40 -38.93 16.42 19.82
CA ASN A 40 -37.97 17.24 20.56
C ASN A 40 -37.03 16.28 21.30
N GLU A 41 -35.71 16.48 21.21
CA GLU A 41 -34.77 15.59 21.87
C GLU A 41 -33.65 16.32 22.59
N PRO A 42 -33.13 15.77 23.70
CA PRO A 42 -31.94 16.29 24.34
C PRO A 42 -30.71 15.94 23.48
N LEU A 43 -29.84 16.93 23.30
CA LEU A 43 -28.58 16.77 22.55
C LEU A 43 -27.38 16.51 23.46
N GLY A 44 -27.58 16.51 24.79
CA GLY A 44 -26.53 16.33 25.78
C GLY A 44 -26.02 17.65 26.39
N THR A 45 -24.89 17.58 27.08
CA THR A 45 -24.28 18.71 27.79
C THR A 45 -22.99 19.24 27.13
N SER A 46 -22.43 18.50 26.14
CA SER A 46 -21.28 18.95 25.35
C SER A 46 -21.74 19.77 24.15
N TYR A 47 -21.17 20.95 23.99
CA TYR A 47 -21.42 21.82 22.83
C TYR A 47 -20.96 21.16 21.55
N GLU A 48 -19.76 20.57 21.55
CA GLU A 48 -19.16 19.93 20.37
C GLU A 48 -20.01 18.76 19.87
N VAL A 49 -20.56 17.95 20.75
CA VAL A 49 -21.46 16.84 20.39
C VAL A 49 -22.81 17.35 19.89
N ALA A 50 -23.33 18.38 20.54
CA ALA A 50 -24.65 18.95 20.21
C ALA A 50 -24.63 19.78 18.93
N CYS A 51 -23.61 20.64 18.75
CA CYS A 51 -23.56 21.70 17.75
C CYS A 51 -22.38 21.62 16.78
N GLY A 52 -21.37 20.77 17.05
CA GLY A 52 -20.08 20.80 16.34
C GLY A 52 -19.19 21.96 16.79
N ASP A 53 -17.94 21.96 16.37
CA ASP A 53 -16.93 22.94 16.80
C ASP A 53 -17.28 24.38 16.36
N ASP A 54 -17.93 24.51 15.22
CA ASP A 54 -18.30 25.77 14.55
C ASP A 54 -19.81 26.15 14.68
N GLY A 55 -20.59 25.36 15.43
CA GLY A 55 -22.04 25.53 15.53
C GLY A 55 -22.83 25.09 14.29
N LYS A 56 -22.18 24.44 13.32
CA LYS A 56 -22.82 23.94 12.09
C LYS A 56 -22.82 22.42 11.98
N GLY A 57 -22.21 21.74 12.96
CA GLY A 57 -22.07 20.28 13.00
C GLY A 57 -22.93 19.62 14.09
N GLY A 58 -22.46 18.47 14.58
CA GLY A 58 -23.03 17.69 15.67
C GLY A 58 -24.40 17.08 15.41
N ARG A 59 -25.10 16.69 16.49
CA ARG A 59 -26.46 16.12 16.41
C ARG A 59 -27.48 17.09 15.82
N ALA A 60 -27.34 18.39 16.12
CA ALA A 60 -28.24 19.41 15.62
C ALA A 60 -28.23 19.53 14.10
N ALA A 61 -27.07 19.41 13.46
CA ALA A 61 -26.97 19.44 12.00
C ALA A 61 -27.76 18.28 11.35
N THR A 62 -27.68 17.09 11.91
CA THR A 62 -28.44 15.91 11.42
C THR A 62 -29.94 16.12 11.57
N LEU A 63 -30.40 16.65 12.71
CA LEU A 63 -31.84 16.91 12.96
C LEU A 63 -32.35 18.04 12.06
N ASN A 64 -31.54 19.08 11.85
CA ASN A 64 -31.89 20.14 10.90
C ASN A 64 -32.00 19.63 9.48
N ALA A 65 -31.10 18.72 9.05
CA ALA A 65 -31.15 18.12 7.75
C ALA A 65 -32.42 17.23 7.56
N LEU A 66 -32.80 16.46 8.60
CA LEU A 66 -34.08 15.71 8.59
C LEU A 66 -35.29 16.64 8.53
N PHE A 67 -35.23 17.77 9.21
CA PHE A 67 -36.27 18.77 9.13
C PHE A 67 -36.37 19.38 7.71
N ASP A 68 -35.24 19.70 7.09
CA ASP A 68 -35.20 20.24 5.74
C ASP A 68 -35.77 19.25 4.73
N ASP A 69 -35.40 17.94 4.83
CA ASP A 69 -35.97 16.86 4.02
C ASP A 69 -37.52 16.77 4.19
N TRP A 70 -38.02 16.81 5.42
CA TRP A 70 -39.47 16.84 5.68
C TRP A 70 -40.13 18.08 5.03
N ASN A 71 -39.51 19.26 5.20
CA ASN A 71 -40.06 20.52 4.71
C ASN A 71 -40.03 20.57 3.16
N ASP A 72 -39.01 20.02 2.51
CA ASP A 72 -38.90 19.92 1.06
C ASP A 72 -39.93 18.95 0.48
N ARG A 73 -40.17 17.80 1.13
CA ARG A 73 -41.30 16.90 0.78
C ARG A 73 -42.65 17.64 0.85
N ARG A 74 -42.88 18.35 1.94
CA ARG A 74 -44.12 19.13 2.11
C ARG A 74 -44.31 20.17 1.01
N LYS A 75 -43.23 20.75 0.50
CA LYS A 75 -43.26 21.74 -0.58
C LYS A 75 -43.25 21.12 -1.97
N GLY A 76 -43.30 19.80 -2.10
CA GLY A 76 -43.24 19.09 -3.38
C GLY A 76 -41.90 19.16 -4.11
N GLN A 77 -40.83 19.49 -3.40
CA GLN A 77 -39.46 19.50 -3.98
C GLN A 77 -38.93 18.08 -4.07
N PRO A 78 -38.21 17.73 -5.15
CA PRO A 78 -37.62 16.40 -5.28
C PRO A 78 -36.52 16.21 -4.24
N ILE A 79 -36.56 15.04 -3.58
CA ILE A 79 -35.56 14.66 -2.55
C ILE A 79 -34.40 14.01 -3.26
N GLU A 80 -33.21 14.52 -3.07
CA GLU A 80 -32.00 13.77 -3.38
C GLU A 80 -31.80 12.64 -2.35
N GLN A 81 -32.30 11.46 -2.68
CA GLN A 81 -32.12 10.26 -1.86
C GLN A 81 -30.62 10.02 -1.63
N GLY A 82 -30.22 9.99 -0.36
CA GLY A 82 -28.84 9.66 0.06
C GLY A 82 -27.99 10.79 0.63
N LYS A 83 -28.46 12.04 0.68
CA LYS A 83 -27.68 13.17 1.21
C LYS A 83 -27.60 13.24 2.75
N ILE A 84 -28.52 12.63 3.48
CA ILE A 84 -28.59 12.75 4.94
C ILE A 84 -28.20 11.44 5.61
N ALA A 85 -27.07 11.44 6.29
CA ALA A 85 -26.69 10.34 7.16
C ALA A 85 -27.23 10.61 8.58
N ARG A 86 -28.11 9.74 9.10
CA ARG A 86 -28.64 9.85 10.45
C ARG A 86 -27.51 9.75 11.47
N TYR A 87 -27.49 10.66 12.44
CA TYR A 87 -26.47 10.70 13.50
C TYR A 87 -26.34 9.36 14.21
N GLY A 88 -25.09 8.96 14.49
CA GLY A 88 -24.79 7.70 15.18
C GLY A 88 -24.87 6.45 14.31
N THR A 89 -25.23 6.56 13.02
CA THR A 89 -25.22 5.44 12.08
C THR A 89 -23.84 5.23 11.46
N ILE A 90 -23.60 4.07 10.86
CA ILE A 90 -22.36 3.78 10.11
C ILE A 90 -22.22 4.69 8.90
N ASP A 91 -23.33 5.08 8.24
CA ASP A 91 -23.31 6.08 7.17
C ASP A 91 -22.77 7.42 7.68
N TRP A 92 -23.24 7.85 8.84
CA TRP A 92 -22.74 9.06 9.49
C TRP A 92 -21.26 8.92 9.89
N LEU A 93 -20.87 7.80 10.50
CA LEU A 93 -19.50 7.52 10.92
C LEU A 93 -18.50 7.71 9.79
N PHE A 94 -18.77 7.12 8.62
CA PHE A 94 -17.86 7.24 7.47
C PHE A 94 -17.88 8.63 6.85
N ARG A 95 -19.01 9.34 6.85
CA ARG A 95 -19.06 10.73 6.39
C ARG A 95 -18.25 11.63 7.31
N GLN A 96 -18.48 11.51 8.62
CA GLN A 96 -17.74 12.30 9.62
C GLN A 96 -16.24 11.99 9.57
N TYR A 97 -15.85 10.71 9.48
CA TYR A 97 -14.43 10.35 9.33
C TYR A 97 -13.75 11.04 8.13
N LYS A 98 -14.46 11.25 7.03
CA LYS A 98 -13.93 11.93 5.84
C LYS A 98 -13.65 13.43 6.06
N THR A 99 -14.25 14.04 7.05
CA THR A 99 -13.97 15.46 7.44
C THR A 99 -12.82 15.57 8.43
N GLU A 100 -12.45 14.49 9.10
CA GLU A 100 -11.42 14.49 10.13
C GLU A 100 -10.00 14.63 9.56
N LYS A 101 -9.08 15.26 10.33
CA LYS A 101 -7.65 15.36 9.98
C LYS A 101 -7.00 14.02 9.67
N ALA A 102 -7.45 12.97 10.36
CA ALA A 102 -6.98 11.60 10.11
C ALA A 102 -7.26 11.09 8.69
N TYR A 103 -8.25 11.64 8.00
CA TYR A 103 -8.54 11.35 6.60
C TYR A 103 -7.97 12.44 5.68
N THR A 104 -8.26 13.71 5.95
CA THR A 104 -7.92 14.84 5.07
C THR A 104 -6.42 15.06 4.93
N GLU A 105 -5.65 14.87 6.00
CA GLU A 105 -4.20 15.10 6.02
C GLU A 105 -3.38 13.79 5.91
N LYS A 106 -3.88 12.68 6.49
CA LYS A 106 -3.09 11.43 6.59
C LYS A 106 -3.40 10.41 5.50
N VAL A 107 -4.53 10.52 4.80
CA VAL A 107 -4.86 9.66 3.66
C VAL A 107 -4.48 10.39 2.38
N SER A 108 -3.49 9.86 1.66
CA SER A 108 -3.06 10.44 0.39
C SER A 108 -4.22 10.47 -0.62
N SER A 109 -4.26 11.51 -1.46
CA SER A 109 -5.26 11.66 -2.54
C SER A 109 -5.42 10.39 -3.37
N ARG A 110 -4.32 9.70 -3.64
CA ARG A 110 -4.27 8.44 -4.37
C ARG A 110 -4.97 7.27 -3.63
N SER A 111 -4.93 7.24 -2.30
CA SER A 111 -5.55 6.17 -1.49
C SER A 111 -7.02 6.44 -1.21
N ARG A 112 -7.48 7.69 -1.32
CA ARG A 112 -8.87 8.08 -1.03
C ARG A 112 -9.91 7.29 -1.83
N PRO A 113 -9.75 7.08 -3.16
CA PRO A 113 -10.73 6.29 -3.92
C PRO A 113 -10.90 4.85 -3.42
N ASP A 114 -9.80 4.20 -2.97
CA ASP A 114 -9.88 2.84 -2.41
C ASP A 114 -10.59 2.85 -1.05
N TYR A 115 -10.31 3.84 -0.19
CA TYR A 115 -11.01 4.04 1.08
C TYR A 115 -12.51 4.27 0.85
N GLU A 116 -12.89 5.13 -0.07
CA GLU A 116 -14.29 5.43 -0.39
C GLU A 116 -15.02 4.21 -0.93
N ARG A 117 -14.37 3.46 -1.83
CA ARG A 117 -14.92 2.21 -2.35
C ARG A 117 -15.16 1.18 -1.24
N ILE A 118 -14.24 1.06 -0.27
CA ILE A 118 -14.39 0.15 0.87
C ILE A 118 -15.53 0.62 1.79
N MET A 119 -15.56 1.91 2.14
CA MET A 119 -16.65 2.49 2.94
C MET A 119 -18.00 2.28 2.27
N GLN A 120 -18.10 2.52 0.97
CA GLN A 120 -19.33 2.31 0.20
C GLN A 120 -19.76 0.84 0.23
N MET A 121 -18.81 -0.09 0.03
CA MET A 121 -19.09 -1.53 0.09
C MET A 121 -19.68 -1.94 1.45
N ILE A 122 -19.13 -1.44 2.56
CA ILE A 122 -19.65 -1.73 3.91
C ILE A 122 -21.04 -1.17 4.07
N ARG A 123 -21.25 0.08 3.68
CA ARG A 123 -22.54 0.79 3.78
C ARG A 123 -23.67 0.10 3.02
N ASP A 124 -23.36 -0.38 1.80
CA ASP A 124 -24.33 -1.01 0.91
C ASP A 124 -24.57 -2.50 1.21
N THR A 125 -23.73 -3.12 2.06
CA THR A 125 -23.92 -4.50 2.46
C THR A 125 -25.26 -4.64 3.21
N VAL A 126 -26.13 -5.54 2.72
CA VAL A 126 -27.45 -5.76 3.28
C VAL A 126 -27.37 -6.79 4.41
N GLY A 127 -27.92 -6.48 5.58
CA GLY A 127 -28.05 -7.37 6.73
C GLY A 127 -29.10 -8.48 6.54
N LYS A 128 -29.19 -9.46 7.48
CA LYS A 128 -30.25 -10.48 7.45
C LYS A 128 -31.68 -9.89 7.51
N SER A 129 -31.83 -8.72 8.14
CA SER A 129 -33.10 -8.00 8.25
C SER A 129 -33.52 -7.21 7.01
N GLY A 130 -32.79 -7.35 5.88
CA GLY A 130 -33.01 -6.53 4.69
C GLY A 130 -32.48 -5.09 4.79
N ARG A 131 -32.06 -4.63 5.96
CA ARG A 131 -31.52 -3.29 6.16
C ARG A 131 -30.05 -3.22 5.74
N ARG A 132 -29.66 -2.08 5.15
CA ARG A 132 -28.25 -1.79 4.82
C ARG A 132 -27.45 -1.61 6.10
N ILE A 133 -26.19 -2.04 6.08
CA ILE A 133 -25.27 -1.87 7.22
C ILE A 133 -25.03 -0.38 7.52
N GLY A 134 -25.00 0.47 6.51
CA GLY A 134 -24.88 1.92 6.66
C GLY A 134 -25.94 2.56 7.58
N GLU A 135 -27.15 2.00 7.62
CA GLU A 135 -28.27 2.51 8.40
C GLU A 135 -28.27 2.05 9.87
N ARG A 136 -27.37 1.13 10.25
CA ARG A 136 -27.27 0.63 11.63
C ARG A 136 -26.59 1.62 12.54
N GLN A 137 -27.00 1.64 13.81
CA GLN A 137 -26.33 2.41 14.85
C GLN A 137 -24.93 1.83 15.10
N ILE A 138 -23.94 2.69 15.34
CA ILE A 138 -22.55 2.30 15.62
C ILE A 138 -22.48 1.36 16.83
N GLY A 139 -23.20 1.69 17.91
CA GLY A 139 -23.25 0.89 19.15
C GLY A 139 -23.88 -0.50 18.98
N GLU A 140 -24.61 -0.77 17.90
CA GLU A 140 -25.18 -2.09 17.59
C GLU A 140 -24.16 -3.04 16.93
N VAL A 141 -22.98 -2.54 16.54
CA VAL A 141 -21.94 -3.35 15.90
C VAL A 141 -21.13 -4.06 16.98
N THR A 142 -21.63 -5.20 17.41
CA THR A 142 -20.89 -6.12 18.30
C THR A 142 -19.79 -6.88 17.53
N PRO A 143 -18.83 -7.55 18.21
CA PRO A 143 -17.84 -8.42 17.55
C PRO A 143 -18.49 -9.47 16.64
N ARG A 144 -19.55 -10.12 17.10
CA ARG A 144 -20.32 -11.09 16.27
C ARG A 144 -21.01 -10.44 15.07
N ALA A 145 -21.40 -9.16 15.17
CA ALA A 145 -21.95 -8.44 14.03
C ALA A 145 -20.84 -8.10 13.02
N ALA A 146 -19.63 -7.73 13.48
CA ALA A 146 -18.47 -7.51 12.65
C ALA A 146 -18.08 -8.78 11.87
N ASP A 147 -18.06 -9.96 12.51
CA ASP A 147 -17.82 -11.25 11.83
C ASP A 147 -18.84 -11.50 10.72
N LYS A 148 -20.12 -11.27 10.97
CA LYS A 148 -21.17 -11.45 9.96
C LYS A 148 -21.08 -10.46 8.81
N ILE A 149 -20.66 -9.22 9.06
CA ILE A 149 -20.41 -8.22 8.02
C ILE A 149 -19.23 -8.66 7.15
N TYR A 150 -18.14 -9.07 7.78
CA TYR A 150 -16.97 -9.59 7.09
C TYR A 150 -17.33 -10.79 6.20
N ASP A 151 -17.99 -11.80 6.74
CA ASP A 151 -18.38 -12.99 5.98
C ASP A 151 -19.24 -12.66 4.75
N ARG A 152 -20.14 -11.70 4.87
CA ARG A 152 -20.95 -11.25 3.73
C ARG A 152 -20.13 -10.54 2.65
N ILE A 153 -19.16 -9.73 3.09
CA ILE A 153 -18.31 -8.96 2.13
C ILE A 153 -17.34 -9.89 1.41
N ILE A 154 -16.79 -10.89 2.09
CA ILE A 154 -15.84 -11.81 1.44
C ILE A 154 -16.53 -12.82 0.51
N ASN A 155 -17.78 -13.19 0.79
CA ASN A 155 -18.54 -14.09 -0.08
C ASN A 155 -19.07 -13.35 -1.30
N GLY A 156 -18.29 -13.34 -2.38
CA GLY A 156 -18.67 -12.73 -3.65
C GLY A 156 -19.18 -13.74 -4.66
N PRO A 157 -19.84 -13.29 -5.74
CA PRO A 157 -20.41 -14.18 -6.76
C PRO A 157 -19.36 -15.03 -7.48
N ASN A 158 -18.11 -14.55 -7.54
CA ASN A 158 -16.99 -15.22 -8.22
C ASN A 158 -15.99 -15.86 -7.22
N GLY A 159 -16.46 -16.21 -6.01
CA GLY A 159 -15.62 -16.80 -4.96
C GLY A 159 -15.22 -15.85 -3.84
N LEU A 160 -14.32 -16.33 -2.98
CA LEU A 160 -13.93 -15.60 -1.76
C LEU A 160 -13.01 -14.41 -2.06
N ARG A 161 -13.44 -13.22 -1.62
CA ARG A 161 -12.70 -11.96 -1.77
C ARG A 161 -11.88 -11.64 -0.49
N LEU A 162 -10.99 -12.54 -0.08
CA LEU A 162 -10.27 -12.45 1.20
C LEU A 162 -9.45 -11.17 1.34
N ARG A 163 -8.74 -10.74 0.26
CA ARG A 163 -7.98 -9.47 0.28
C ARG A 163 -8.88 -8.25 0.51
N GLN A 164 -10.12 -8.30 0.01
CA GLN A 164 -11.09 -7.24 0.25
C GLN A 164 -11.52 -7.23 1.72
N GLY A 165 -11.74 -8.41 2.31
CA GLY A 165 -12.03 -8.56 3.74
C GLY A 165 -10.89 -8.00 4.62
N GLU A 166 -9.63 -8.30 4.31
CA GLU A 166 -8.46 -7.73 5.02
C GLU A 166 -8.50 -6.19 5.01
N LYS A 167 -8.81 -5.58 3.86
CA LYS A 167 -8.92 -4.12 3.73
C LYS A 167 -10.09 -3.55 4.53
N VAL A 168 -11.23 -4.23 4.52
CA VAL A 168 -12.43 -3.83 5.28
C VAL A 168 -12.13 -3.81 6.77
N VAL A 169 -11.61 -4.90 7.31
CA VAL A 169 -11.27 -5.00 8.73
C VAL A 169 -10.23 -3.94 9.12
N GLY A 170 -9.17 -3.78 8.32
CA GLY A 170 -8.14 -2.77 8.56
C GLY A 170 -8.68 -1.34 8.57
N LEU A 171 -9.59 -1.00 7.64
CA LEU A 171 -10.22 0.31 7.59
C LEU A 171 -11.17 0.52 8.76
N CYS A 172 -12.06 -0.44 9.04
CA CYS A 172 -13.00 -0.35 10.14
C CYS A 172 -12.28 -0.22 11.49
N ARG A 173 -11.27 -1.05 11.74
CA ARG A 173 -10.43 -0.95 12.96
C ARG A 173 -9.87 0.46 13.15
N LYS A 174 -9.32 1.05 12.09
CA LYS A 174 -8.78 2.41 12.11
C LYS A 174 -9.87 3.45 12.37
N VAL A 175 -10.98 3.38 11.64
CA VAL A 175 -12.07 4.37 11.74
C VAL A 175 -12.71 4.31 13.13
N TRP A 176 -13.06 3.11 13.63
CA TRP A 176 -13.62 2.94 14.97
C TRP A 176 -12.72 3.52 16.05
N ARG A 177 -11.41 3.22 16.01
CA ARG A 177 -10.45 3.73 16.98
C ARG A 177 -10.38 5.26 17.00
N ILE A 178 -10.39 5.91 15.82
CA ILE A 178 -10.31 7.36 15.70
C ILE A 178 -11.61 8.01 16.15
N MET A 179 -12.74 7.53 15.62
CA MET A 179 -14.04 8.14 15.85
C MET A 179 -14.54 7.95 17.29
N ARG A 180 -14.20 6.81 17.93
CA ARG A 180 -14.48 6.60 19.35
C ARG A 180 -13.80 7.66 20.23
N ARG A 181 -12.58 8.06 19.91
CA ARG A 181 -11.88 9.12 20.64
C ARG A 181 -12.58 10.47 20.52
N LEU A 182 -13.20 10.73 19.36
CA LEU A 182 -13.86 12.02 19.07
C LEU A 182 -15.33 12.04 19.52
N HIS A 183 -16.00 10.91 19.51
CA HIS A 183 -17.45 10.75 19.78
C HIS A 183 -17.71 9.52 20.68
N PRO A 184 -17.15 9.48 21.91
CA PRO A 184 -17.17 8.28 22.76
C PRO A 184 -18.57 7.77 23.07
N ASP A 185 -19.58 8.63 23.13
CA ASP A 185 -20.96 8.29 23.50
C ASP A 185 -21.71 7.44 22.46
N LEU A 186 -21.16 7.38 21.23
CA LEU A 186 -21.75 6.58 20.13
C LEU A 186 -21.31 5.14 20.12
N PHE A 187 -20.32 4.78 20.92
CA PHE A 187 -19.68 3.47 20.88
C PHE A 187 -20.06 2.63 22.11
N ASP A 188 -20.18 1.32 21.88
CA ASP A 188 -20.44 0.38 22.99
C ASP A 188 -19.27 0.44 24.00
N ARG A 189 -19.61 0.58 25.29
CA ARG A 189 -18.63 0.60 26.38
C ARG A 189 -17.95 -0.74 26.62
N LYS A 190 -18.66 -1.85 26.37
CA LYS A 190 -18.14 -3.21 26.54
C LYS A 190 -17.23 -3.63 25.38
N HIS A 191 -17.61 -3.26 24.17
CA HIS A 191 -16.88 -3.59 22.94
C HIS A 191 -16.60 -2.32 22.13
N PRO A 192 -15.67 -1.49 22.60
CA PRO A 192 -15.48 -0.15 22.04
C PRO A 192 -14.95 -0.15 20.61
N ASN A 193 -14.28 -1.22 20.20
CA ASN A 193 -13.92 -1.45 18.80
C ASN A 193 -14.15 -2.92 18.42
N PRO A 194 -15.27 -3.27 17.81
CA PRO A 194 -15.60 -4.65 17.47
C PRO A 194 -14.71 -5.29 16.40
N TRP A 195 -13.79 -4.52 15.84
CA TRP A 195 -12.83 -4.95 14.82
C TRP A 195 -11.44 -5.25 15.40
N ASP A 196 -11.18 -4.94 16.68
CA ASP A 196 -9.94 -5.33 17.35
C ASP A 196 -9.93 -6.84 17.56
N ASP A 197 -8.74 -7.45 17.54
CA ASP A 197 -8.52 -8.90 17.66
C ASP A 197 -9.31 -9.77 16.68
N PHE A 198 -9.73 -9.18 15.57
CA PHE A 198 -10.51 -9.84 14.53
C PHE A 198 -9.69 -10.94 13.83
N THR A 199 -10.23 -12.16 13.80
CA THR A 199 -9.60 -13.30 13.11
C THR A 199 -9.95 -13.31 11.63
N LEU A 200 -8.95 -13.00 10.80
CA LEU A 200 -9.09 -13.03 9.34
C LEU A 200 -9.01 -14.49 8.83
N LYS A 201 -9.83 -14.84 7.84
CA LYS A 201 -9.66 -16.10 7.11
C LYS A 201 -8.29 -16.10 6.42
N SER A 202 -7.54 -17.18 6.62
CA SER A 202 -6.22 -17.34 6.04
C SER A 202 -6.30 -17.29 4.51
N ARG A 203 -5.38 -16.53 3.93
CA ARG A 203 -5.18 -16.49 2.49
C ARG A 203 -3.86 -17.18 2.16
N THR A 204 -3.93 -18.21 1.33
CA THR A 204 -2.70 -18.78 0.75
C THR A 204 -1.96 -17.69 -0.01
N LYS A 205 -0.82 -17.28 0.50
CA LYS A 205 0.06 -16.37 -0.22
C LYS A 205 0.65 -17.15 -1.38
N THR A 206 0.16 -16.91 -2.58
CA THR A 206 0.83 -17.39 -3.81
C THR A 206 2.26 -16.85 -3.81
N LYS A 207 3.25 -17.72 -3.91
CA LYS A 207 4.63 -17.30 -4.12
C LYS A 207 4.65 -16.45 -5.38
N LYS A 208 5.13 -15.23 -5.28
CA LYS A 208 5.26 -14.36 -6.44
C LYS A 208 6.29 -14.98 -7.38
N HIS A 209 5.96 -15.06 -8.66
CA HIS A 209 6.90 -15.48 -9.68
C HIS A 209 8.08 -14.49 -9.73
N ALA A 210 9.29 -14.98 -9.84
CA ALA A 210 10.47 -14.19 -10.15
C ALA A 210 10.95 -14.63 -11.52
N VAL A 211 10.92 -13.73 -12.49
CA VAL A 211 11.42 -14.00 -13.83
C VAL A 211 12.95 -14.05 -13.81
N THR A 212 13.53 -14.83 -14.73
CA THR A 212 14.97 -14.86 -14.93
C THR A 212 15.42 -13.73 -15.85
N ARG A 213 16.72 -13.41 -15.84
CA ARG A 213 17.34 -12.45 -16.76
C ARG A 213 17.03 -12.78 -18.21
N ASP A 214 17.23 -14.04 -18.62
CA ASP A 214 16.95 -14.50 -19.99
C ASP A 214 15.49 -14.29 -20.40
N GLU A 215 14.55 -14.50 -19.48
CA GLU A 215 13.14 -14.30 -19.77
C GLU A 215 12.82 -12.81 -19.95
N VAL A 216 13.44 -11.91 -19.15
CA VAL A 216 13.27 -10.45 -19.26
C VAL A 216 13.78 -9.97 -20.62
N TYR A 217 14.99 -10.36 -21.01
CA TYR A 217 15.56 -9.90 -22.27
C TYR A 217 14.87 -10.54 -23.48
N ARG A 218 14.46 -11.80 -23.39
CA ARG A 218 13.60 -12.42 -24.43
C ARG A 218 12.31 -11.64 -24.62
N PHE A 219 11.66 -11.24 -23.54
CA PHE A 219 10.48 -10.40 -23.60
C PHE A 219 10.80 -9.02 -24.19
N ALA A 220 11.89 -8.39 -23.77
CA ALA A 220 12.26 -7.06 -24.22
C ALA A 220 12.55 -7.03 -25.72
N TRP A 221 13.40 -7.90 -26.21
CA TRP A 221 13.74 -7.98 -27.64
C TRP A 221 12.53 -8.42 -28.49
N GLY A 222 11.70 -9.33 -27.96
CA GLY A 222 10.44 -9.67 -28.59
C GLY A 222 9.51 -8.48 -28.74
N CYS A 223 9.38 -7.65 -27.71
CA CYS A 223 8.61 -6.40 -27.81
C CYS A 223 9.15 -5.43 -28.85
N ILE A 224 10.46 -5.24 -28.90
CA ILE A 224 11.13 -4.39 -29.91
C ILE A 224 10.83 -4.89 -31.32
N LYS A 225 10.97 -6.20 -31.55
CA LYS A 225 10.64 -6.85 -32.84
C LYS A 225 9.18 -6.58 -33.25
N HIS A 226 8.28 -6.46 -32.30
CA HIS A 226 6.87 -6.13 -32.54
C HIS A 226 6.58 -4.62 -32.54
N GLY A 227 7.60 -3.74 -32.57
CA GLY A 227 7.41 -2.30 -32.58
C GLY A 227 6.85 -1.71 -31.29
N ARG A 228 7.13 -2.38 -30.15
CA ARG A 228 6.67 -1.94 -28.82
C ARG A 228 7.85 -1.77 -27.85
N PRO A 229 8.68 -0.73 -28.03
CA PRO A 229 9.85 -0.52 -27.19
C PRO A 229 9.51 -0.12 -25.74
N GLU A 230 8.35 0.48 -25.47
CA GLU A 230 8.02 0.97 -24.13
C GLU A 230 7.84 -0.17 -23.10
N PRO A 231 7.07 -1.25 -23.34
CA PRO A 231 6.99 -2.37 -22.38
C PRO A 231 8.35 -3.10 -22.25
N ALA A 232 9.19 -3.16 -23.31
CA ALA A 232 10.53 -3.68 -23.22
C ALA A 232 11.38 -2.91 -22.20
N ALA A 233 11.46 -1.60 -22.37
CA ALA A 233 12.22 -0.71 -21.49
C ALA A 233 11.71 -0.76 -20.05
N VAL A 234 10.38 -0.77 -19.83
CA VAL A 234 9.82 -0.87 -18.47
C VAL A 234 10.21 -2.18 -17.81
N ALA A 235 10.17 -3.32 -18.53
CA ALA A 235 10.57 -4.62 -17.99
C ALA A 235 12.04 -4.62 -17.55
N VAL A 236 12.92 -4.13 -18.41
CA VAL A 236 14.36 -4.05 -18.14
C VAL A 236 14.67 -3.09 -17.00
N ILE A 237 14.08 -1.90 -16.97
CA ILE A 237 14.25 -0.94 -15.87
C ILE A 237 13.76 -1.53 -14.53
N CYS A 238 12.65 -2.28 -14.54
CA CYS A 238 12.15 -2.94 -13.34
C CYS A 238 13.10 -4.04 -12.85
N PHE A 239 13.76 -4.76 -13.74
CA PHE A 239 14.69 -5.82 -13.43
C PHE A 239 16.06 -5.27 -12.99
N GLU A 240 16.71 -4.50 -13.86
CA GLU A 240 18.09 -4.03 -13.67
C GLU A 240 18.22 -2.91 -12.62
N TRP A 241 17.35 -1.92 -12.70
CA TRP A 241 17.36 -0.79 -11.76
C TRP A 241 16.35 -0.97 -10.62
N LEU A 242 15.75 -2.16 -10.51
CA LEU A 242 14.90 -2.57 -9.41
C LEU A 242 13.75 -1.59 -9.11
N GLN A 243 13.25 -0.93 -10.17
CA GLN A 243 12.22 0.07 -10.00
C GLN A 243 10.83 -0.54 -9.86
N ARG A 244 9.97 0.13 -9.07
CA ARG A 244 8.55 -0.24 -9.06
C ARG A 244 7.94 0.11 -10.41
N PRO A 245 7.20 -0.80 -11.06
CA PRO A 245 6.64 -0.55 -12.39
C PRO A 245 5.88 0.76 -12.49
N GLU A 246 5.11 1.08 -11.47
CA GLU A 246 4.34 2.32 -11.43
C GLU A 246 5.23 3.58 -11.38
N ASN A 247 6.40 3.52 -10.74
CA ASN A 247 7.35 4.64 -10.72
C ASN A 247 7.88 4.94 -12.12
N VAL A 248 8.12 3.90 -12.90
CA VAL A 248 8.62 3.98 -14.28
C VAL A 248 7.52 4.46 -15.24
N VAL A 249 6.36 3.80 -15.19
CA VAL A 249 5.25 4.01 -16.12
C VAL A 249 4.59 5.38 -15.94
N ALA A 250 4.49 5.89 -14.70
CA ALA A 250 3.85 7.16 -14.40
C ALA A 250 4.71 8.40 -14.71
N GLY A 251 5.89 8.21 -15.31
CA GLY A 251 6.75 9.31 -15.74
C GLY A 251 7.63 9.94 -14.65
N PHE A 252 7.84 9.25 -13.53
CA PHE A 252 8.74 9.72 -12.47
C PHE A 252 10.22 9.46 -12.78
N LEU A 253 10.53 8.63 -13.79
CA LEU A 253 11.85 8.47 -14.34
C LEU A 253 11.95 9.29 -15.62
N THR A 254 12.95 10.18 -15.68
CA THR A 254 13.07 11.16 -16.76
C THR A 254 14.41 11.06 -17.47
N TRP A 255 14.47 11.54 -18.71
CA TRP A 255 15.74 11.62 -19.47
C TRP A 255 16.81 12.47 -18.77
N PRO A 256 16.48 13.61 -18.10
CA PRO A 256 17.44 14.34 -17.27
C PRO A 256 18.03 13.57 -16.10
N ASP A 257 17.37 12.50 -15.62
CA ASP A 257 17.89 11.64 -14.54
C ASP A 257 18.86 10.56 -15.05
N TYR A 258 18.84 10.29 -16.36
CA TYR A 258 19.68 9.30 -17.01
C TYR A 258 20.84 9.96 -17.71
N ARG A 259 22.07 9.61 -17.33
CA ARG A 259 23.32 10.17 -17.91
C ARG A 259 23.30 11.70 -17.97
N SER A 260 22.93 12.35 -16.87
CA SER A 260 22.88 13.81 -16.79
C SER A 260 24.28 14.44 -16.92
N LYS A 261 24.35 15.74 -17.26
CA LYS A 261 25.63 16.48 -17.32
C LYS A 261 26.43 16.37 -16.01
N ASN A 262 25.76 16.37 -14.87
CA ASN A 262 26.41 16.26 -13.56
C ASN A 262 26.80 14.83 -13.19
N TRP A 263 26.15 13.82 -13.80
CA TRP A 263 26.32 12.40 -13.50
C TRP A 263 26.30 11.58 -14.81
N PRO A 264 27.28 11.72 -15.68
CA PRO A 264 27.27 11.12 -17.04
C PRO A 264 27.35 9.58 -16.99
N HIS A 265 27.88 9.01 -15.89
CA HIS A 265 28.10 7.57 -15.72
C HIS A 265 27.07 6.91 -14.78
N ALA A 266 25.92 7.57 -14.51
CA ALA A 266 24.91 7.04 -13.60
C ALA A 266 23.49 7.42 -14.01
N VAL A 267 22.53 6.70 -13.49
CA VAL A 267 21.13 7.11 -13.43
C VAL A 267 20.72 7.39 -11.98
N ARG A 268 20.03 8.51 -11.78
CA ARG A 268 19.51 8.96 -10.50
C ARG A 268 18.00 8.76 -10.46
N ILE A 269 17.49 8.01 -9.50
CA ILE A 269 16.06 7.69 -9.42
C ILE A 269 15.50 8.08 -8.06
N GLU A 270 14.53 8.98 -8.05
CA GLU A 270 13.75 9.28 -6.86
C GLU A 270 12.47 8.41 -6.82
N HIS A 271 12.34 7.62 -5.77
CA HIS A 271 11.14 6.82 -5.57
C HIS A 271 9.97 7.70 -5.14
N HIS A 272 8.97 7.85 -6.00
CA HIS A 272 7.81 8.71 -5.75
C HIS A 272 7.12 8.44 -4.39
N LYS A 273 6.96 7.17 -4.03
CA LYS A 273 6.20 6.76 -2.83
C LYS A 273 6.88 7.12 -1.51
N ASN A 274 8.19 6.97 -1.41
CA ASN A 274 8.94 7.09 -0.16
C ASN A 274 10.03 8.15 -0.19
N LYS A 275 10.15 8.87 -1.32
CA LYS A 275 11.15 9.92 -1.55
C LYS A 275 12.59 9.47 -1.30
N THR A 276 12.86 8.17 -1.50
CA THR A 276 14.20 7.63 -1.40
C THR A 276 14.90 7.85 -2.73
N LEU A 277 16.08 8.43 -2.68
CA LEU A 277 16.97 8.60 -3.82
C LEU A 277 17.86 7.36 -3.96
N VAL A 278 17.95 6.82 -5.15
CA VAL A 278 18.79 5.66 -5.50
C VAL A 278 19.65 6.01 -6.70
N TRP A 279 20.88 5.57 -6.66
CA TRP A 279 21.84 5.72 -7.74
C TRP A 279 22.19 4.35 -8.31
N HIS A 280 22.18 4.22 -9.63
CA HIS A 280 22.74 3.07 -10.32
C HIS A 280 23.90 3.55 -11.18
N PRO A 281 25.14 3.22 -10.82
CA PRO A 281 26.29 3.40 -11.70
C PRO A 281 26.05 2.61 -13.00
N LEU A 282 26.26 3.22 -14.15
CA LEU A 282 26.05 2.59 -15.46
C LEU A 282 27.34 2.05 -16.03
N GLU A 283 28.46 2.67 -15.66
CA GLU A 283 29.78 2.30 -16.15
C GLU A 283 30.86 2.77 -15.18
N GLU A 284 32.02 2.15 -15.25
CA GLU A 284 33.21 2.48 -14.48
C GLU A 284 34.46 2.25 -15.34
N ILE A 285 35.53 3.03 -15.12
CA ILE A 285 36.81 2.78 -15.74
C ILE A 285 37.61 1.83 -14.85
N VAL A 286 37.92 0.64 -15.36
CA VAL A 286 38.71 -0.40 -14.69
C VAL A 286 39.92 -0.69 -15.58
N ASP A 287 41.12 -0.51 -15.05
CA ASP A 287 42.40 -0.75 -15.77
C ASP A 287 42.51 0.00 -17.09
N GLY A 288 41.89 1.19 -17.18
CA GLY A 288 41.88 2.05 -18.39
C GLY A 288 40.80 1.71 -19.41
N GLU A 289 40.03 0.66 -19.19
CA GLU A 289 38.91 0.27 -20.05
C GLU A 289 37.57 0.63 -19.44
N MET A 290 36.59 0.99 -20.31
CA MET A 290 35.22 1.30 -19.86
C MET A 290 34.40 0.01 -19.68
N LEU A 291 34.13 -0.33 -18.42
CA LEU A 291 33.24 -1.42 -18.06
C LEU A 291 31.80 -0.89 -17.96
N LYS A 292 30.91 -1.37 -18.81
CA LYS A 292 29.48 -1.06 -18.77
C LYS A 292 28.74 -2.13 -17.97
N PHE A 293 28.03 -1.70 -16.90
CA PHE A 293 27.30 -2.63 -16.03
C PHE A 293 25.96 -3.09 -16.63
N TYR A 294 25.36 -2.28 -17.49
CA TYR A 294 24.01 -2.50 -18.03
C TYR A 294 23.97 -2.36 -19.56
N ALA A 295 25.00 -2.84 -20.28
CA ALA A 295 25.14 -2.63 -21.72
C ALA A 295 23.88 -3.04 -22.50
N GLU A 296 23.40 -4.27 -22.31
CA GLU A 296 22.20 -4.78 -23.01
C GLU A 296 20.92 -4.01 -22.63
N ALA A 297 20.81 -3.57 -21.36
CA ALA A 297 19.70 -2.71 -20.93
C ALA A 297 19.73 -1.36 -21.65
N GLU A 298 20.89 -0.76 -21.78
CA GLU A 298 21.06 0.51 -22.50
C GLU A 298 20.75 0.36 -24.00
N ASP A 299 21.08 -0.79 -24.60
CA ASP A 299 20.68 -1.10 -25.97
C ASP A 299 19.16 -1.15 -26.13
N VAL A 300 18.46 -1.82 -25.21
CA VAL A 300 16.98 -1.82 -25.19
C VAL A 300 16.43 -0.41 -25.04
N LEU A 301 17.00 0.40 -24.13
CA LEU A 301 16.58 1.80 -23.91
C LEU A 301 16.82 2.68 -25.12
N GLY A 302 17.85 2.38 -25.93
CA GLY A 302 18.16 3.07 -27.19
C GLY A 302 17.02 3.05 -28.20
N HIS A 303 16.12 2.07 -28.13
CA HIS A 303 14.93 1.96 -28.97
C HIS A 303 13.76 2.85 -28.52
N LEU A 304 13.84 3.48 -27.33
CA LEU A 304 12.76 4.35 -26.86
C LEU A 304 12.69 5.66 -27.65
N PRO A 305 11.51 6.07 -28.10
CA PRO A 305 11.32 7.39 -28.69
C PRO A 305 11.38 8.48 -27.62
N LYS A 306 12.20 9.48 -27.80
CA LYS A 306 12.28 10.66 -26.91
C LYS A 306 11.12 11.60 -27.20
N LEU A 307 9.96 11.34 -26.61
CA LEU A 307 8.71 12.09 -26.84
C LEU A 307 8.51 13.27 -25.88
N GLY A 308 9.30 13.36 -24.82
CA GLY A 308 9.23 14.42 -23.81
C GLY A 308 10.21 14.17 -22.67
N ILE A 309 10.00 14.83 -21.54
CA ILE A 309 10.86 14.72 -20.35
C ILE A 309 10.81 13.31 -19.73
N PRO A 310 9.63 12.66 -19.49
CA PRO A 310 9.58 11.30 -19.02
C PRO A 310 10.16 10.31 -20.04
N MET A 311 10.89 9.29 -19.54
CA MET A 311 11.47 8.28 -20.41
C MET A 311 10.41 7.41 -21.09
N ILE A 312 9.35 7.06 -20.38
CA ILE A 312 8.30 6.13 -20.83
C ILE A 312 7.05 6.91 -21.22
N MET A 313 6.94 7.21 -22.50
CA MET A 313 5.80 7.90 -23.07
C MET A 313 5.26 7.17 -24.29
N ARG A 314 4.03 7.46 -24.69
CA ARG A 314 3.41 6.99 -25.93
C ARG A 314 2.78 8.14 -26.71
N ARG A 315 2.62 7.99 -28.00
CA ARG A 315 1.75 8.85 -28.79
C ARG A 315 0.31 8.39 -28.70
N ILE A 316 -0.62 9.31 -28.63
CA ILE A 316 -2.06 9.03 -28.68
C ILE A 316 -2.42 8.71 -30.12
N GLU A 317 -2.96 7.51 -30.38
CA GLU A 317 -3.24 7.03 -31.74
C GLU A 317 -4.61 7.49 -32.26
N ARG A 318 -5.57 7.80 -31.39
CA ARG A 318 -6.97 8.08 -31.73
C ARG A 318 -7.56 9.19 -30.86
N GLY A 319 -8.62 9.83 -31.38
CA GLY A 319 -9.38 10.88 -30.69
C GLY A 319 -8.82 12.28 -30.94
N GLU A 320 -9.37 13.27 -30.24
CA GLU A 320 -9.05 14.70 -30.36
C GLU A 320 -7.56 15.03 -30.14
N HIS A 321 -6.91 14.29 -29.25
CA HIS A 321 -5.49 14.45 -28.90
C HIS A 321 -4.54 13.53 -29.70
N LYS A 322 -4.96 13.07 -30.90
CA LYS A 322 -4.12 12.21 -31.74
C LYS A 322 -2.77 12.88 -32.07
N GLY A 323 -1.70 12.15 -31.87
CA GLY A 323 -0.32 12.62 -32.12
C GLY A 323 0.37 13.21 -30.89
N GLU A 324 -0.37 13.62 -29.86
CA GLU A 324 0.20 14.11 -28.62
C GLU A 324 0.93 13.02 -27.85
N ALA A 325 1.99 13.41 -27.12
CA ALA A 325 2.73 12.52 -26.25
C ALA A 325 2.13 12.49 -24.86
N LYS A 326 1.96 11.29 -24.31
CA LYS A 326 1.38 11.08 -22.96
C LYS A 326 2.11 9.96 -22.23
N VAL A 327 2.26 10.12 -20.90
CA VAL A 327 2.68 9.03 -20.02
C VAL A 327 1.66 7.89 -20.01
N TRP A 328 2.12 6.68 -19.76
CA TRP A 328 1.25 5.54 -19.65
C TRP A 328 0.51 5.52 -18.31
N SER A 329 -0.69 4.97 -18.31
CA SER A 329 -1.29 4.49 -17.05
C SER A 329 -0.77 3.09 -16.74
N TYR A 330 -0.57 2.78 -15.46
CA TYR A 330 -0.08 1.45 -15.06
C TYR A 330 -0.98 0.29 -15.58
N PRO A 331 -2.33 0.35 -15.43
CA PRO A 331 -3.20 -0.68 -16.01
C PRO A 331 -3.11 -0.77 -17.54
N GLY A 332 -2.89 0.35 -18.23
CA GLY A 332 -2.69 0.37 -19.67
C GLY A 332 -1.42 -0.36 -20.09
N MET A 333 -0.32 -0.11 -19.40
CA MET A 333 0.95 -0.80 -19.63
C MET A 333 0.85 -2.30 -19.32
N GLU A 334 0.25 -2.68 -18.17
CA GLU A 334 0.03 -4.09 -17.83
C GLU A 334 -0.76 -4.84 -18.91
N LYS A 335 -1.79 -4.21 -19.48
CA LYS A 335 -2.56 -4.81 -20.58
C LYS A 335 -1.69 -5.08 -21.81
N VAL A 336 -0.80 -4.14 -22.16
CA VAL A 336 0.14 -4.34 -23.28
C VAL A 336 1.13 -5.47 -22.96
N VAL A 337 1.68 -5.51 -21.76
CA VAL A 337 2.58 -6.60 -21.31
C VAL A 337 1.86 -7.96 -21.40
N GLN A 338 0.60 -8.05 -20.94
CA GLN A 338 -0.19 -9.27 -21.06
C GLN A 338 -0.44 -9.69 -22.51
N GLN A 339 -0.59 -8.75 -23.43
CA GLN A 339 -0.73 -9.03 -24.86
C GLN A 339 0.58 -9.51 -25.47
N MET A 340 1.69 -8.85 -25.12
CA MET A 340 3.00 -9.14 -25.68
C MET A 340 3.54 -10.50 -25.21
N ARG A 341 3.42 -10.84 -23.93
CA ARG A 341 3.89 -12.14 -23.42
C ARG A 341 3.22 -13.34 -24.09
N LYS A 342 1.98 -13.18 -24.63
CA LYS A 342 1.29 -14.22 -25.40
C LYS A 342 1.80 -14.35 -26.83
N LYS A 343 2.51 -13.33 -27.33
CA LYS A 343 3.03 -13.30 -28.71
C LYS A 343 4.51 -13.68 -28.80
N ILE A 344 5.19 -13.71 -27.67
CA ILE A 344 6.63 -13.93 -27.60
C ILE A 344 6.86 -15.32 -27.01
N ASP A 345 7.40 -16.21 -27.82
CA ASP A 345 7.69 -17.57 -27.41
C ASP A 345 8.71 -17.62 -26.26
N GLY A 346 8.50 -18.56 -25.35
CA GLY A 346 9.39 -18.76 -24.20
C GLY A 346 9.24 -17.73 -23.07
N VAL A 347 8.20 -16.90 -23.10
CA VAL A 347 7.83 -16.01 -22.00
C VAL A 347 6.65 -16.62 -21.23
N SER A 348 6.79 -16.77 -19.91
CA SER A 348 5.79 -17.36 -19.03
C SER A 348 4.50 -16.55 -18.99
N GLU A 349 3.37 -17.24 -18.83
CA GLU A 349 2.08 -16.58 -18.52
C GLU A 349 2.10 -15.82 -17.16
N LEU A 350 3.03 -16.15 -16.30
CA LEU A 350 3.24 -15.48 -15.01
C LEU A 350 4.12 -14.23 -15.12
N PHE A 351 4.64 -13.92 -16.31
CA PHE A 351 5.46 -12.73 -16.55
C PHE A 351 4.63 -11.47 -16.30
N THR A 352 5.10 -10.62 -15.42
CA THR A 352 4.54 -9.30 -15.11
C THR A 352 5.67 -8.34 -14.79
N LEU A 353 5.41 -7.04 -14.88
CA LEU A 353 6.41 -6.02 -14.52
C LEU A 353 6.83 -6.11 -13.03
N ASP A 354 5.91 -6.47 -12.14
CA ASP A 354 6.25 -6.77 -10.74
C ASP A 354 7.15 -8.00 -10.62
N ALA A 355 6.93 -9.04 -11.45
CA ALA A 355 7.78 -10.23 -11.49
C ALA A 355 9.19 -9.91 -11.99
N CYS A 356 9.36 -8.96 -12.93
CA CYS A 356 10.68 -8.46 -13.34
C CYS A 356 11.44 -7.88 -12.16
N ARG A 357 10.83 -6.97 -11.38
CA ARG A 357 11.44 -6.43 -10.18
C ARG A 357 11.78 -7.52 -9.16
N HIS A 358 10.90 -8.51 -8.98
CA HIS A 358 11.17 -9.64 -8.08
C HIS A 358 12.34 -10.48 -8.58
N GLY A 359 12.48 -10.67 -9.90
CA GLY A 359 13.61 -11.35 -10.53
C GLY A 359 14.92 -10.66 -10.23
N GLY A 360 15.03 -9.36 -10.52
CA GLY A 360 16.22 -8.58 -10.22
C GLY A 360 16.58 -8.57 -8.73
N MET A 361 15.59 -8.48 -7.84
CA MET A 361 15.83 -8.60 -6.39
C MET A 361 16.34 -9.99 -5.98
N THR A 362 15.86 -11.05 -6.63
CA THR A 362 16.35 -12.42 -6.40
C THR A 362 17.80 -12.57 -6.89
N GLU A 363 18.14 -11.96 -8.03
CA GLU A 363 19.50 -11.97 -8.56
C GLU A 363 20.49 -11.25 -7.62
N LEU A 364 20.12 -10.13 -6.98
CA LEU A 364 20.96 -9.51 -5.96
C LEU A 364 21.27 -10.44 -4.79
N GLU A 365 20.29 -11.23 -4.38
CA GLU A 365 20.49 -12.21 -3.30
C GLU A 365 21.35 -13.40 -3.78
N GLU A 366 21.24 -13.79 -5.05
CA GLU A 366 22.08 -14.83 -5.65
C GLU A 366 23.53 -14.36 -5.83
N ALA A 367 23.72 -13.07 -6.06
CA ALA A 367 25.04 -12.41 -6.06
C ALA A 367 25.61 -12.21 -4.63
N GLU A 368 24.91 -12.71 -3.60
CA GLU A 368 25.35 -12.68 -2.20
C GLU A 368 25.60 -11.28 -1.62
N LEU A 369 24.87 -10.29 -2.12
CA LEU A 369 24.98 -8.93 -1.58
C LEU A 369 24.47 -8.87 -0.13
N THR A 370 25.15 -8.06 0.68
CA THR A 370 24.66 -7.75 2.03
C THR A 370 23.31 -7.02 1.98
N ASP A 371 22.52 -7.09 3.06
CA ASP A 371 21.28 -6.31 3.20
C ASP A 371 21.49 -4.80 2.89
N GLY A 372 22.64 -4.26 3.29
CA GLY A 372 23.00 -2.86 3.05
C GLY A 372 23.20 -2.54 1.56
N GLN A 373 23.97 -3.37 0.87
CA GLN A 373 24.23 -3.24 -0.57
C GLN A 373 22.94 -3.41 -1.38
N GLY A 374 22.14 -4.47 -1.10
CA GLY A 374 20.88 -4.69 -1.79
C GLY A 374 19.87 -3.57 -1.57
N ARG A 375 19.84 -2.96 -0.36
CA ARG A 375 18.99 -1.80 -0.09
C ARG A 375 19.47 -0.53 -0.78
N ALA A 376 20.78 -0.34 -0.94
CA ALA A 376 21.34 0.78 -1.66
C ALA A 376 20.85 0.81 -3.12
N LEU A 377 20.81 -0.36 -3.78
CA LEU A 377 20.32 -0.49 -5.16
C LEU A 377 18.79 -0.47 -5.26
N SER A 378 18.09 -1.11 -4.32
CA SER A 378 16.62 -1.29 -4.40
C SER A 378 15.79 -0.16 -3.78
N GLY A 379 16.42 0.72 -2.98
CA GLY A 379 15.75 1.80 -2.26
C GLY A 379 14.81 1.34 -1.13
N HIS A 380 15.00 0.15 -0.55
CA HIS A 380 14.23 -0.30 0.60
C HIS A 380 14.71 0.35 1.90
N LYS A 381 13.80 0.97 2.65
CA LYS A 381 14.13 1.65 3.91
C LYS A 381 14.47 0.69 5.06
N THR A 382 13.93 -0.52 5.05
CA THR A 382 14.12 -1.51 6.11
C THR A 382 14.63 -2.83 5.56
N ALA A 383 15.46 -3.53 6.34
CA ALA A 383 15.92 -4.88 6.03
C ALA A 383 14.75 -5.87 5.86
N GLN A 384 13.72 -5.77 6.71
CA GLN A 384 12.52 -6.61 6.61
C GLN A 384 11.80 -6.45 5.27
N ALA A 385 11.67 -5.20 4.74
CA ALA A 385 11.07 -4.95 3.45
C ALA A 385 11.92 -5.49 2.30
N TYR A 386 13.25 -5.47 2.44
CA TYR A 386 14.19 -6.04 1.46
C TYR A 386 14.14 -7.56 1.50
N ARG A 387 14.31 -8.19 2.66
CA ARG A 387 14.29 -9.66 2.85
C ARG A 387 12.99 -10.32 2.38
N GLY A 388 11.90 -9.60 2.32
CA GLY A 388 10.65 -10.09 1.74
C GLY A 388 10.74 -10.48 0.25
N TYR A 389 11.81 -10.07 -0.43
CA TYR A 389 12.11 -10.45 -1.82
C TYR A 389 13.13 -11.59 -1.92
N ALA A 390 13.91 -11.84 -0.85
CA ALA A 390 14.84 -12.96 -0.81
C ALA A 390 14.06 -14.27 -0.97
N LYS A 391 14.40 -15.06 -1.99
CA LYS A 391 13.81 -16.36 -2.25
C LYS A 391 14.81 -17.46 -1.95
N GLU A 392 14.32 -18.57 -1.44
CA GLU A 392 15.10 -19.79 -1.33
C GLU A 392 15.19 -20.42 -2.74
N THR A 393 16.35 -20.32 -3.37
CA THR A 393 16.63 -20.96 -4.64
C THR A 393 17.61 -22.10 -4.45
N MET A 394 17.60 -23.10 -5.35
CA MET A 394 18.57 -24.18 -5.36
C MET A 394 20.00 -23.63 -5.55
N GLN A 395 20.16 -22.57 -6.30
CA GLN A 395 21.44 -21.92 -6.55
C GLN A 395 22.05 -21.33 -5.27
N ARG A 396 21.23 -20.65 -4.45
CA ARG A 396 21.64 -20.15 -3.12
C ARG A 396 22.00 -21.30 -2.16
N ALA A 397 21.18 -22.36 -2.15
CA ALA A 397 21.47 -23.53 -1.33
C ALA A 397 22.80 -24.19 -1.75
N LEU A 398 23.06 -24.28 -3.07
CA LEU A 398 24.32 -24.81 -3.59
C LEU A 398 25.52 -23.93 -3.23
N ALA A 399 25.41 -22.61 -3.36
CA ALA A 399 26.44 -21.65 -2.97
C ALA A 399 26.76 -21.77 -1.47
N ALA A 400 25.74 -21.78 -0.63
CA ALA A 400 25.90 -21.97 0.82
C ALA A 400 26.56 -23.32 1.16
N THR A 401 26.17 -24.39 0.48
CA THR A 401 26.75 -25.72 0.66
C THR A 401 28.23 -25.75 0.27
N ARG A 402 28.59 -25.12 -0.85
CA ARG A 402 29.99 -24.99 -1.29
C ARG A 402 30.84 -24.23 -0.27
N LYS A 403 30.36 -23.10 0.25
CA LYS A 403 31.06 -22.33 1.31
C LYS A 403 31.27 -23.15 2.57
N ARG A 404 30.22 -23.87 3.02
CA ARG A 404 30.31 -24.77 4.17
C ARG A 404 31.35 -25.89 3.94
N HIS A 405 31.33 -26.47 2.76
CA HIS A 405 32.28 -27.54 2.40
C HIS A 405 33.71 -27.02 2.35
N ALA A 406 33.97 -25.85 1.77
CA ALA A 406 35.27 -25.22 1.75
C ALA A 406 35.78 -24.93 3.17
N HIS A 407 34.93 -24.45 4.06
CA HIS A 407 35.27 -24.23 5.47
C HIS A 407 35.67 -25.54 6.17
N LEU A 408 34.93 -26.63 5.97
CA LEU A 408 35.23 -27.93 6.54
C LEU A 408 36.59 -28.50 6.03
N LEU A 409 36.89 -28.28 4.74
CA LEU A 409 38.18 -28.66 4.17
C LEU A 409 39.33 -27.87 4.79
N ALA A 410 39.17 -26.57 4.97
CA ALA A 410 40.17 -25.71 5.62
C ALA A 410 40.42 -26.14 7.07
N GLN A 411 39.39 -26.47 7.84
CA GLN A 411 39.53 -26.99 9.21
C GLN A 411 40.31 -28.29 9.25
N LYS A 412 39.97 -29.25 8.37
CA LYS A 412 40.73 -30.53 8.31
C LYS A 412 42.18 -30.35 7.94
N GLN A 413 42.49 -29.40 7.04
CA GLN A 413 43.89 -29.09 6.70
C GLN A 413 44.66 -28.51 7.89
N PHE A 414 43.99 -27.62 8.67
CA PHE A 414 44.58 -27.07 9.87
C PHE A 414 44.86 -28.13 10.95
N GLU A 415 43.91 -29.03 11.21
CA GLU A 415 44.04 -30.14 12.13
C GLU A 415 45.17 -31.11 11.72
N GLN A 416 45.33 -31.38 10.41
CA GLN A 416 46.43 -32.20 9.89
C GLN A 416 47.79 -31.53 10.06
N GLN A 417 47.87 -30.21 9.86
CA GLN A 417 49.10 -29.46 10.06
C GLN A 417 49.51 -29.41 11.55
N ASP A 418 48.56 -29.19 12.46
CA ASP A 418 48.80 -29.19 13.90
C ASP A 418 49.24 -30.57 14.38
N THR A 419 48.61 -31.63 13.87
CA THR A 419 49.01 -33.01 14.22
C THR A 419 50.42 -33.35 13.70
N ALA A 420 50.76 -32.92 12.47
CA ALA A 420 52.09 -33.11 11.91
C ALA A 420 53.18 -32.32 12.68
N ALA A 421 52.86 -31.08 13.11
CA ALA A 421 53.74 -30.25 13.89
C ALA A 421 53.99 -30.88 15.28
N ALA A 422 52.98 -31.44 15.94
CA ALA A 422 53.09 -32.12 17.21
C ALA A 422 53.98 -33.40 17.13
N VAL A 423 53.84 -34.17 16.04
CA VAL A 423 54.66 -35.36 15.81
C VAL A 423 56.14 -35.00 15.59
N VAL A 424 56.43 -33.92 14.89
CA VAL A 424 57.82 -33.42 14.69
C VAL A 424 58.43 -32.92 16.00
N GLN A 425 57.67 -32.27 16.86
CA GLN A 425 58.15 -31.85 18.17
C GLN A 425 58.48 -33.04 19.13
N ASP A 426 57.68 -34.11 19.06
CA ASP A 426 57.88 -35.30 19.86
C ASP A 426 59.11 -36.07 19.40
N GLN A 427 59.39 -36.14 18.09
CA GLN A 427 60.63 -36.76 17.56
C GLN A 427 61.88 -35.96 17.88
N THR A 428 61.83 -34.65 17.91
CA THR A 428 62.98 -33.80 18.28
C THR A 428 63.24 -33.82 19.77
N SER A 429 62.25 -34.08 20.61
CA SER A 429 62.42 -34.24 22.08
C SER A 429 62.96 -35.61 22.45
N GLY A 430 62.68 -36.66 21.66
CA GLY A 430 63.24 -38.03 21.89
C GLY A 430 64.70 -38.18 21.55
N ASP A 431 65.22 -37.50 20.55
CA ASP A 431 66.61 -37.54 20.13
C ASP A 431 67.55 -36.78 21.08
N GLY A 432 67.00 -35.84 21.88
CA GLY A 432 67.75 -35.09 22.88
C GLY A 432 68.11 -35.92 24.15
N VAL A 433 67.34 -36.94 24.50
CA VAL A 433 67.52 -37.77 25.69
C VAL A 433 68.48 -38.94 25.44
N ALA A 434 68.64 -39.40 24.17
CA ALA A 434 69.54 -40.49 23.82
C ALA A 434 71.02 -40.10 23.76
N ARG A 435 71.36 -38.78 23.79
CA ARG A 435 72.78 -38.30 23.76
C ARG A 435 73.38 -37.94 25.15
N GLN A 436 72.64 -38.06 26.24
CA GLN A 436 73.16 -37.80 27.61
C GLN A 436 73.42 -39.03 28.41
N SER A 437 73.31 -40.26 27.88
CA SER A 437 73.64 -41.51 28.59
C SER A 437 74.86 -42.22 28.04
N ALA A 438 75.76 -41.58 27.27
CA ALA A 438 76.99 -42.10 26.76
C ALA A 438 78.14 -41.10 26.97
N SER A 439 78.47 -40.84 28.26
CA SER A 439 79.79 -40.29 28.71
C SER A 439 80.07 -40.66 30.17
#